data_6acf327128616c75418fb7f123e0f50f
#
_entry.id   6acf327128616c75418fb7f123e0f50f
#
_cell.length_a   1.000
_cell.length_b   1.000
_cell.length_c   1.000
_cell.angle_alpha   90.00
_cell.angle_beta   90.00
_cell.angle_gamma   90.00
#
_symmetry.space_group_name_H-M   'P 1'
#
loop_
_entity.id
_entity.type
_entity.pdbx_description
1 polymer ?
#
loop_
_entity_poly.entity_id
_entity_poly.type
_entity_poly.pdbx_seq_one_letter_code
_entity_poly.pdbx_strand_id
1 'polypeptide(L)'
;MLLQAVFPGNDDAFRNSLLNPYYVDDVNNSMQQVLNDYANDVNRSRGIVYYSRYWHGYLLYLKPLLLFFDIGDIRVINTILQLALIMILFYLMISRGYKNYLIPLFCGLIVISPTITGLSFQYTAVFYIMLLGMIFMLTRKYSFLKKGDYLYYFVLIGIATSFMDFLTYPIVTLGMPLCVYLIIDKTPSVRKRIAHEIKLIIAWAFGYYGMWASKWIVAYVFTGEKVIQDAIQETNKLTSNTDGANNLFSLPYRISAIIKIIGVLCRWPYVLLFTASMCFIVFRIARKSGR
;
A
#
# COMPACT_ATOMS: atom_id res chain seq x y z
N MET A 1 -8.49 11.12 5.94
CA MET A 1 -9.32 10.46 4.91
C MET A 1 -10.76 10.89 4.98
N LEU A 2 -11.48 10.68 6.09
CA LEU A 2 -12.91 11.07 6.20
C LEU A 2 -13.13 12.57 6.06
N LEU A 3 -12.33 13.42 6.71
CA LEU A 3 -12.39 14.88 6.54
C LEU A 3 -12.24 15.34 5.09
N GLN A 4 -11.41 14.65 4.30
CA GLN A 4 -11.28 14.91 2.86
C GLN A 4 -12.48 14.39 2.06
N ALA A 5 -13.09 13.29 2.50
CA ALA A 5 -14.27 12.73 1.86
C ALA A 5 -15.52 13.60 2.07
N VAL A 6 -15.69 14.14 3.28
CA VAL A 6 -16.84 15.00 3.61
C VAL A 6 -16.65 16.48 3.27
N PHE A 7 -15.45 16.90 2.84
CA PHE A 7 -15.20 18.28 2.43
C PHE A 7 -16.11 18.63 1.23
N PRO A 8 -16.96 19.67 1.36
CA PRO A 8 -18.01 19.96 0.36
C PRO A 8 -17.47 20.40 -0.99
N GLY A 9 -16.22 20.85 -1.02
CA GLY A 9 -15.62 21.40 -2.23
C GLY A 9 -16.02 22.85 -2.46
N ASN A 10 -15.17 23.58 -3.16
CA ASN A 10 -15.47 24.89 -3.71
C ASN A 10 -15.94 24.67 -5.17
N ASP A 11 -16.34 25.74 -5.86
CA ASP A 11 -16.83 25.72 -7.24
C ASP A 11 -15.90 25.04 -8.25
N ASP A 12 -14.59 24.94 -7.94
CA ASP A 12 -13.58 24.26 -8.77
C ASP A 12 -13.29 22.83 -8.26
N ALA A 13 -14.09 21.88 -8.71
CA ALA A 13 -13.93 20.46 -8.39
C ALA A 13 -12.58 19.88 -8.83
N PHE A 14 -12.04 20.36 -9.96
CA PHE A 14 -10.75 19.89 -10.47
C PHE A 14 -9.60 20.34 -9.56
N ARG A 15 -9.57 21.62 -9.19
CA ARG A 15 -8.60 22.16 -8.25
C ARG A 15 -8.67 21.44 -6.89
N ASN A 16 -9.87 21.20 -6.37
CA ASN A 16 -10.08 20.48 -5.13
C ASN A 16 -9.57 19.03 -5.20
N SER A 17 -9.71 18.34 -6.34
CA SER A 17 -9.17 17.00 -6.53
C SER A 17 -7.63 16.97 -6.54
N LEU A 18 -7.00 18.06 -6.98
CA LEU A 18 -5.55 18.19 -6.97
C LEU A 18 -5.01 18.60 -5.60
N LEU A 19 -5.68 19.50 -4.89
CA LEU A 19 -5.21 20.03 -3.61
C LEU A 19 -5.66 19.18 -2.40
N ASN A 20 -6.75 18.42 -2.53
CA ASN A 20 -7.32 17.57 -1.48
C ASN A 20 -7.49 18.33 -0.14
N PRO A 21 -8.31 19.40 -0.11
CA PRO A 21 -8.51 20.19 1.08
C PRO A 21 -9.25 19.42 2.18
N TYR A 22 -8.97 19.79 3.42
CA TYR A 22 -9.74 19.35 4.58
C TYR A 22 -9.74 20.40 5.67
N TYR A 23 -10.73 20.34 6.54
CA TYR A 23 -10.84 21.25 7.68
C TYR A 23 -9.89 20.87 8.81
N VAL A 24 -9.32 21.89 9.42
CA VAL A 24 -8.59 21.82 10.70
C VAL A 24 -9.19 22.84 11.66
N ASP A 25 -9.07 22.60 12.95
CA ASP A 25 -9.46 23.56 13.98
C ASP A 25 -8.21 24.29 14.50
N ASP A 26 -8.36 25.59 14.81
CA ASP A 26 -7.29 26.43 15.35
C ASP A 26 -6.91 26.05 16.80
N VAL A 27 -7.75 25.28 17.48
CA VAL A 27 -7.57 24.84 18.88
C VAL A 27 -7.15 23.38 18.90
N ASN A 28 -5.90 23.04 18.63
CA ASN A 28 -5.24 21.73 18.83
C ASN A 28 -6.15 20.47 19.01
N ASN A 29 -7.32 20.47 18.39
CA ASN A 29 -8.29 19.38 18.49
C ASN A 29 -7.85 18.20 17.63
N SER A 30 -8.16 16.99 18.09
CA SER A 30 -7.91 15.80 17.30
C SER A 30 -8.73 15.81 16.00
N MET A 31 -8.23 15.18 14.92
CA MET A 31 -8.97 15.06 13.66
C MET A 31 -10.36 14.42 13.82
N GLN A 32 -10.55 13.60 14.86
CA GLN A 32 -11.83 13.00 15.22
C GLN A 32 -12.80 14.04 15.78
N GLN A 33 -12.32 14.96 16.63
CA GLN A 33 -13.13 16.06 17.14
C GLN A 33 -13.55 17.00 16.03
N VAL A 34 -12.64 17.38 15.14
CA VAL A 34 -12.96 18.22 13.97
C VAL A 34 -14.05 17.58 13.10
N LEU A 35 -13.96 16.26 12.87
CA LEU A 35 -14.99 15.53 12.12
C LEU A 35 -16.34 15.50 12.85
N ASN A 36 -16.34 15.28 14.17
CA ASN A 36 -17.53 15.27 14.99
C ASN A 36 -18.20 16.66 15.06
N ASP A 37 -17.39 17.71 15.24
CA ASP A 37 -17.87 19.10 15.25
C ASP A 37 -18.44 19.51 13.88
N TYR A 38 -17.84 19.00 12.79
CA TYR A 38 -18.38 19.19 11.45
C TYR A 38 -19.74 18.48 11.27
N ALA A 39 -19.85 17.24 11.72
CA ALA A 39 -21.06 16.44 11.61
C ALA A 39 -22.22 17.00 12.47
N ASN A 40 -21.93 17.70 13.57
CA ASN A 40 -22.93 18.30 14.45
C ASN A 40 -23.15 19.81 14.22
N ASP A 41 -22.71 20.34 13.06
CA ASP A 41 -22.83 21.76 12.69
C ASP A 41 -22.34 22.75 13.76
N VAL A 42 -21.36 22.36 14.55
CA VAL A 42 -20.75 23.24 15.54
C VAL A 42 -20.05 24.39 14.83
N ASN A 43 -20.55 25.61 15.05
CA ASN A 43 -20.05 26.82 14.40
C ASN A 43 -18.72 27.24 15.05
N ARG A 44 -17.60 26.75 14.50
CA ARG A 44 -16.24 27.13 14.89
C ARG A 44 -15.48 27.66 13.68
N SER A 45 -14.52 28.56 13.92
CA SER A 45 -13.60 28.93 12.85
C SER A 45 -12.79 27.72 12.43
N ARG A 46 -12.84 27.38 11.14
CA ARG A 46 -12.15 26.23 10.57
C ARG A 46 -11.13 26.71 9.56
N GLY A 47 -9.87 26.40 9.80
CA GLY A 47 -8.84 26.57 8.80
C GLY A 47 -8.98 25.50 7.70
N ILE A 48 -8.50 25.77 6.51
CA ILE A 48 -8.39 24.82 5.41
C ILE A 48 -6.92 24.48 5.19
N VAL A 49 -6.62 23.20 5.22
CA VAL A 49 -5.28 22.69 4.88
C VAL A 49 -5.34 21.88 3.60
N TYR A 50 -4.38 22.11 2.72
CA TYR A 50 -4.21 21.39 1.47
C TYR A 50 -3.26 20.21 1.65
N TYR A 51 -3.67 19.03 1.16
CA TYR A 51 -2.87 17.81 1.23
C TYR A 51 -2.56 17.30 -0.17
N SER A 52 -1.83 18.10 -0.92
CA SER A 52 -1.58 17.93 -2.35
C SER A 52 -0.49 16.89 -2.70
N ARG A 53 0.23 16.33 -1.70
CA ARG A 53 1.38 15.43 -1.91
C ARG A 53 1.03 14.08 -2.54
N TYR A 54 -0.23 13.62 -2.41
CA TYR A 54 -0.70 12.31 -2.86
C TYR A 54 -1.94 12.43 -3.72
N TRP A 55 -2.22 11.40 -4.55
CA TRP A 55 -3.37 11.38 -5.44
C TRP A 55 -4.72 11.22 -4.73
N HIS A 56 -4.76 10.58 -3.59
CA HIS A 56 -5.99 10.30 -2.84
C HIS A 56 -7.05 9.53 -3.65
N GLY A 57 -6.60 8.58 -4.49
CA GLY A 57 -7.47 7.80 -5.37
C GLY A 57 -8.60 7.06 -4.65
N TYR A 58 -8.44 6.76 -3.35
CA TYR A 58 -9.49 6.17 -2.52
C TYR A 58 -10.76 7.03 -2.46
N LEU A 59 -10.69 8.33 -2.68
CA LEU A 59 -11.87 9.21 -2.69
C LEU A 59 -12.83 8.86 -3.83
N LEU A 60 -12.35 8.25 -4.92
CA LEU A 60 -13.17 7.81 -6.05
C LEU A 60 -14.22 6.78 -5.65
N TYR A 61 -13.92 5.91 -4.68
CA TYR A 61 -14.89 4.93 -4.19
C TYR A 61 -15.49 5.34 -2.85
N LEU A 62 -14.75 6.04 -1.98
CA LEU A 62 -15.22 6.38 -0.65
C LEU A 62 -16.34 7.42 -0.68
N LYS A 63 -16.23 8.48 -1.51
CA LYS A 63 -17.27 9.50 -1.63
C LYS A 63 -18.61 8.92 -2.11
N PRO A 64 -18.67 8.13 -3.21
CA PRO A 64 -19.92 7.49 -3.61
C PRO A 64 -20.49 6.52 -2.56
N LEU A 65 -19.65 5.75 -1.88
CA LEU A 65 -20.13 4.82 -0.85
C LEU A 65 -20.75 5.54 0.34
N LEU A 66 -20.19 6.67 0.76
CA LEU A 66 -20.74 7.48 1.86
C LEU A 66 -22.10 8.15 1.52
N LEU A 67 -22.52 8.15 0.26
CA LEU A 67 -23.87 8.59 -0.12
C LEU A 67 -24.96 7.57 0.26
N PHE A 68 -24.61 6.29 0.36
CA PHE A 68 -25.54 5.19 0.55
C PHE A 68 -25.33 4.42 1.85
N PHE A 69 -24.13 4.45 2.41
CA PHE A 69 -23.69 3.65 3.54
C PHE A 69 -22.99 4.50 4.59
N ASP A 70 -23.14 4.14 5.85
CA ASP A 70 -22.34 4.71 6.91
C ASP A 70 -20.94 4.08 6.98
N ILE A 71 -20.07 4.61 7.85
CA ILE A 71 -18.69 4.14 7.99
C ILE A 71 -18.65 2.70 8.52
N GLY A 72 -19.60 2.33 9.39
CA GLY A 72 -19.72 0.98 9.93
C GLY A 72 -20.07 -0.02 8.83
N ASP A 73 -21.05 0.30 8.00
CA ASP A 73 -21.47 -0.52 6.86
C ASP A 73 -20.30 -0.73 5.87
N ILE A 74 -19.60 0.35 5.52
CA ILE A 74 -18.45 0.27 4.60
C ILE A 74 -17.35 -0.64 5.17
N ARG A 75 -17.08 -0.59 6.47
CA ARG A 75 -16.11 -1.48 7.12
C ARG A 75 -16.54 -2.94 7.06
N VAL A 76 -17.82 -3.22 7.29
CA VAL A 76 -18.39 -4.58 7.19
C VAL A 76 -18.29 -5.08 5.74
N ILE A 77 -18.70 -4.28 4.76
CA ILE A 77 -18.59 -4.60 3.34
C ILE A 77 -17.14 -4.89 2.96
N ASN A 78 -16.19 -4.03 3.35
CA ASN A 78 -14.77 -4.24 3.08
C ASN A 78 -14.26 -5.55 3.69
N THR A 79 -14.63 -5.86 4.92
CA THR A 79 -14.21 -7.09 5.59
C THR A 79 -14.72 -8.32 4.85
N ILE A 80 -16.01 -8.34 4.49
CA ILE A 80 -16.63 -9.45 3.74
C ILE A 80 -15.95 -9.61 2.38
N LEU A 81 -15.76 -8.52 1.63
CA LEU A 81 -15.13 -8.58 0.31
C LEU A 81 -13.67 -9.05 0.38
N GLN A 82 -12.90 -8.59 1.36
CA GLN A 82 -11.51 -9.04 1.54
C GLN A 82 -11.44 -10.52 1.89
N LEU A 83 -12.31 -11.01 2.78
CA LEU A 83 -12.40 -12.44 3.10
C LEU A 83 -12.80 -13.27 1.88
N ALA A 84 -13.76 -12.82 1.09
CA ALA A 84 -14.15 -13.47 -0.15
C ALA A 84 -12.98 -13.56 -1.15
N LEU A 85 -12.22 -12.47 -1.32
CA LEU A 85 -11.03 -12.47 -2.18
C LEU A 85 -9.92 -13.41 -1.66
N ILE A 86 -9.72 -13.48 -0.36
CA ILE A 86 -8.77 -14.45 0.24
C ILE A 86 -9.22 -15.87 -0.04
N MET A 87 -10.52 -16.19 0.10
CA MET A 87 -11.06 -17.51 -0.23
C MET A 87 -10.88 -17.85 -1.71
N ILE A 88 -11.15 -16.90 -2.62
CA ILE A 88 -10.91 -17.05 -4.06
C ILE A 88 -9.43 -17.32 -4.33
N LEU A 89 -8.53 -16.58 -3.69
CA LEU A 89 -7.09 -16.77 -3.83
C LEU A 89 -6.67 -18.17 -3.41
N PHE A 90 -7.14 -18.66 -2.27
CA PHE A 90 -6.85 -20.03 -1.79
C PHE A 90 -7.42 -21.09 -2.72
N TYR A 91 -8.66 -20.94 -3.18
CA TYR A 91 -9.25 -21.82 -4.17
C TYR A 91 -8.41 -21.89 -5.45
N LEU A 92 -7.95 -20.76 -5.97
CA LEU A 92 -7.10 -20.69 -7.16
C LEU A 92 -5.75 -21.37 -6.93
N MET A 93 -5.12 -21.17 -5.78
CA MET A 93 -3.87 -21.85 -5.43
C MET A 93 -4.02 -23.37 -5.41
N ILE A 94 -5.13 -23.87 -4.86
CA ILE A 94 -5.43 -25.31 -4.82
C ILE A 94 -5.70 -25.83 -6.23
N SER A 95 -6.59 -25.20 -6.98
CA SER A 95 -7.02 -25.64 -8.31
C SER A 95 -5.89 -25.60 -9.35
N ARG A 96 -4.89 -24.74 -9.16
CA ARG A 96 -3.70 -24.65 -10.01
C ARG A 96 -2.56 -25.58 -9.55
N GLY A 97 -2.76 -26.39 -8.52
CA GLY A 97 -1.77 -27.36 -8.03
C GLY A 97 -0.73 -26.78 -7.08
N TYR A 98 -0.90 -25.56 -6.59
CA TYR A 98 0.03 -24.86 -5.69
C TYR A 98 -0.30 -25.03 -4.21
N LYS A 99 -1.01 -26.11 -3.84
CA LYS A 99 -1.46 -26.38 -2.45
C LYS A 99 -0.33 -26.38 -1.41
N ASN A 100 0.90 -26.72 -1.80
CA ASN A 100 2.05 -26.74 -0.90
C ASN A 100 2.48 -25.34 -0.41
N TYR A 101 2.04 -24.28 -1.09
CA TYR A 101 2.35 -22.90 -0.76
C TYR A 101 1.24 -22.21 0.04
N LEU A 102 0.16 -22.90 0.40
CA LEU A 102 -0.96 -22.33 1.14
C LEU A 102 -0.55 -21.89 2.55
N ILE A 103 0.24 -22.69 3.26
CA ILE A 103 0.70 -22.36 4.62
C ILE A 103 1.58 -21.11 4.61
N PRO A 104 2.66 -21.02 3.79
CA PRO A 104 3.43 -19.78 3.68
C PRO A 104 2.61 -18.56 3.29
N LEU A 105 1.67 -18.72 2.34
CA LEU A 105 0.77 -17.64 1.94
C LEU A 105 -0.13 -17.19 3.10
N PHE A 106 -0.73 -18.12 3.83
CA PHE A 106 -1.56 -17.84 5.00
C PHE A 106 -0.77 -17.11 6.09
N CYS A 107 0.44 -17.58 6.41
CA CYS A 107 1.33 -16.88 7.36
C CYS A 107 1.64 -15.44 6.90
N GLY A 108 1.94 -15.24 5.62
CA GLY A 108 2.17 -13.91 5.06
C GLY A 108 0.95 -12.99 5.19
N LEU A 109 -0.25 -13.52 4.93
CA LEU A 109 -1.50 -12.76 5.08
C LEU A 109 -1.77 -12.40 6.56
N ILE A 110 -1.52 -13.31 7.51
CA ILE A 110 -1.68 -13.02 8.95
C ILE A 110 -0.77 -11.85 9.37
N VAL A 111 0.48 -11.83 8.90
CA VAL A 111 1.43 -10.74 9.22
C VAL A 111 0.92 -9.38 8.72
N ILE A 112 0.22 -9.35 7.58
CA ILE A 112 -0.39 -8.13 7.03
C ILE A 112 -1.64 -7.72 7.85
N SER A 113 -2.15 -8.59 8.71
CA SER A 113 -3.32 -8.34 9.57
C SER A 113 -4.61 -8.01 8.79
N PRO A 114 -5.23 -8.99 8.10
CA PRO A 114 -6.45 -8.77 7.30
C PRO A 114 -7.61 -8.15 8.09
N THR A 115 -7.67 -8.39 9.39
CA THR A 115 -8.68 -7.80 10.28
C THR A 115 -8.55 -6.29 10.38
N ILE A 116 -7.32 -5.76 10.35
CA ILE A 116 -7.07 -4.31 10.39
C ILE A 116 -7.34 -3.70 9.01
N THR A 117 -6.99 -4.40 7.93
CA THR A 117 -7.13 -3.86 6.56
C THR A 117 -8.58 -3.68 6.13
N GLY A 118 -9.51 -4.47 6.65
CA GLY A 118 -10.95 -4.30 6.44
C GLY A 118 -11.53 -3.09 7.18
N LEU A 119 -11.02 -2.82 8.39
CA LEU A 119 -11.54 -1.78 9.27
C LEU A 119 -10.92 -0.40 9.01
N SER A 120 -9.67 -0.36 8.55
CA SER A 120 -8.94 0.89 8.32
C SER A 120 -8.83 1.21 6.85
N PHE A 121 -9.53 2.26 6.41
CA PHE A 121 -9.51 2.73 5.02
C PHE A 121 -8.12 3.04 4.49
N GLN A 122 -7.18 3.36 5.39
CA GLN A 122 -5.79 3.65 5.04
C GLN A 122 -5.07 2.43 4.44
N TYR A 123 -5.41 1.22 4.89
CA TYR A 123 -4.78 -0.03 4.44
C TYR A 123 -5.61 -0.78 3.41
N THR A 124 -6.90 -0.48 3.33
CA THR A 124 -7.89 -1.21 2.51
C THR A 124 -7.48 -1.27 1.04
N ALA A 125 -7.15 -0.12 0.43
CA ALA A 125 -6.86 -0.05 -1.00
C ALA A 125 -5.64 -0.88 -1.41
N VAL A 126 -4.55 -0.78 -0.65
CA VAL A 126 -3.31 -1.55 -0.87
C VAL A 126 -3.56 -3.04 -0.77
N PHE A 127 -4.40 -3.45 0.19
CA PHE A 127 -4.75 -4.85 0.38
C PHE A 127 -5.58 -5.39 -0.79
N TYR A 128 -6.52 -4.61 -1.32
CA TYR A 128 -7.25 -4.98 -2.54
C TYR A 128 -6.32 -5.11 -3.75
N ILE A 129 -5.42 -4.15 -3.97
CA ILE A 129 -4.47 -4.20 -5.09
C ILE A 129 -3.60 -5.47 -5.00
N MET A 130 -3.11 -5.79 -3.82
CA MET A 130 -2.34 -7.01 -3.55
C MET A 130 -3.14 -8.28 -3.89
N LEU A 131 -4.36 -8.42 -3.33
CA LEU A 131 -5.20 -9.61 -3.54
C LEU A 131 -5.61 -9.77 -5.00
N LEU A 132 -6.12 -8.70 -5.62
CA LEU A 132 -6.53 -8.71 -7.02
C LEU A 132 -5.34 -8.99 -7.94
N GLY A 133 -4.17 -8.44 -7.60
CA GLY A 133 -2.94 -8.73 -8.30
C GLY A 133 -2.59 -10.23 -8.28
N MET A 134 -2.58 -10.86 -7.14
CA MET A 134 -2.31 -12.30 -7.03
C MET A 134 -3.38 -13.15 -7.74
N ILE A 135 -4.67 -12.82 -7.57
CA ILE A 135 -5.79 -13.52 -8.22
C ILE A 135 -5.67 -13.41 -9.74
N PHE A 136 -5.38 -12.23 -10.27
CA PHE A 136 -5.24 -12.02 -11.71
C PHE A 136 -4.15 -12.92 -12.30
N MET A 137 -2.98 -13.02 -11.66
CA MET A 137 -1.89 -13.89 -12.13
C MET A 137 -2.29 -15.37 -12.12
N LEU A 138 -3.09 -15.81 -11.13
CA LEU A 138 -3.54 -17.20 -11.01
C LEU A 138 -4.72 -17.55 -11.92
N THR A 139 -5.58 -16.58 -12.28
CA THR A 139 -6.74 -16.84 -13.15
C THR A 139 -6.35 -17.03 -14.61
N ARG A 140 -5.31 -16.33 -15.07
CA ARG A 140 -4.91 -16.40 -16.47
C ARG A 140 -4.26 -17.73 -16.81
N LYS A 141 -4.74 -18.40 -17.85
CA LYS A 141 -4.03 -19.50 -18.50
C LYS A 141 -2.70 -18.94 -19.04
N TYR A 142 -1.63 -19.71 -18.89
CA TYR A 142 -0.24 -19.42 -19.30
C TYR A 142 -0.07 -18.76 -20.70
N SER A 143 -1.12 -18.79 -21.53
CA SER A 143 -1.12 -18.37 -22.92
C SER A 143 -1.28 -16.86 -23.14
N PHE A 144 -1.74 -16.10 -22.15
CA PHE A 144 -2.12 -14.70 -22.37
C PHE A 144 -1.04 -13.70 -21.96
N LEU A 145 -0.30 -13.97 -20.89
CA LEU A 145 0.83 -13.15 -20.47
C LEU A 145 2.12 -13.84 -20.90
N LYS A 146 2.74 -13.35 -21.96
CA LYS A 146 4.13 -13.68 -22.27
C LYS A 146 5.03 -13.14 -21.17
N LYS A 147 6.25 -13.68 -21.03
CA LYS A 147 7.19 -13.26 -19.98
C LYS A 147 7.45 -11.74 -19.94
N GLY A 148 7.38 -11.05 -21.08
CA GLY A 148 7.50 -9.60 -21.19
C GLY A 148 6.30 -8.83 -20.63
N ASP A 149 5.11 -9.41 -20.65
CA ASP A 149 3.88 -8.72 -20.23
C ASP A 149 3.82 -8.50 -18.71
N TYR A 150 4.54 -9.33 -17.93
CA TYR A 150 4.65 -9.14 -16.48
C TYR A 150 5.36 -7.84 -16.10
N LEU A 151 6.22 -7.28 -16.95
CA LEU A 151 6.82 -5.97 -16.71
C LEU A 151 5.75 -4.89 -16.70
N TYR A 152 4.89 -4.85 -17.72
CA TYR A 152 3.77 -3.89 -17.78
C TYR A 152 2.79 -4.11 -16.63
N TYR A 153 2.54 -5.36 -16.28
CA TYR A 153 1.69 -5.72 -15.16
C TYR A 153 2.22 -5.16 -13.82
N PHE A 154 3.51 -5.30 -13.53
CA PHE A 154 4.11 -4.73 -12.33
C PHE A 154 4.18 -3.20 -12.36
N VAL A 155 4.37 -2.57 -13.53
CA VAL A 155 4.21 -1.12 -13.70
C VAL A 155 2.80 -0.68 -13.31
N LEU A 156 1.77 -1.37 -13.80
CA LEU A 156 0.37 -1.05 -13.50
C LEU A 156 0.04 -1.21 -12.00
N ILE A 157 0.54 -2.27 -11.36
CA ILE A 157 0.39 -2.43 -9.91
C ILE A 157 1.07 -1.26 -9.17
N GLY A 158 2.27 -0.85 -9.58
CA GLY A 158 2.98 0.30 -9.00
C GLY A 158 2.18 1.60 -9.13
N ILE A 159 1.66 1.88 -10.33
CA ILE A 159 0.78 3.03 -10.60
C ILE A 159 -0.47 3.00 -9.71
N ALA A 160 -1.20 1.88 -9.69
CA ALA A 160 -2.41 1.73 -8.90
C ALA A 160 -2.13 1.90 -7.40
N THR A 161 -1.01 1.36 -6.92
CA THR A 161 -0.58 1.51 -5.53
C THR A 161 -0.35 2.97 -5.18
N SER A 162 0.48 3.68 -5.96
CA SER A 162 0.79 5.09 -5.70
C SER A 162 -0.43 6.00 -5.83
N PHE A 163 -1.37 5.65 -6.71
CA PHE A 163 -2.62 6.40 -6.86
C PHE A 163 -3.55 6.27 -5.65
N MET A 164 -3.59 5.08 -5.04
CA MET A 164 -4.52 4.75 -3.94
C MET A 164 -3.92 4.89 -2.54
N ASP A 165 -2.59 4.84 -2.40
CA ASP A 165 -1.89 4.77 -1.11
C ASP A 165 -1.26 6.11 -0.70
N PHE A 166 -1.01 6.25 0.63
CA PHE A 166 -0.34 7.39 1.26
C PHE A 166 1.04 7.03 1.81
N LEU A 167 1.79 6.17 1.17
CA LEU A 167 3.03 5.62 1.73
C LEU A 167 2.83 4.78 3.00
N THR A 168 1.68 4.13 3.15
CA THR A 168 1.42 3.31 4.35
C THR A 168 2.25 2.04 4.38
N TYR A 169 2.05 1.17 3.40
CA TYR A 169 2.82 -0.08 3.25
C TYR A 169 2.84 -0.57 1.79
N PRO A 170 3.26 0.27 0.85
CA PRO A 170 3.17 -0.01 -0.59
C PRO A 170 3.93 -1.27 -1.01
N ILE A 171 4.98 -1.63 -0.27
CA ILE A 171 5.83 -2.79 -0.57
C ILE A 171 5.06 -4.13 -0.60
N VAL A 172 3.92 -4.22 0.05
CA VAL A 172 3.08 -5.43 0.08
C VAL A 172 2.51 -5.73 -1.30
N THR A 173 2.18 -4.70 -2.10
CA THR A 173 1.70 -4.86 -3.48
C THR A 173 2.77 -5.30 -4.46
N LEU A 174 4.04 -5.13 -4.10
CA LEU A 174 5.18 -5.72 -4.81
C LEU A 174 5.47 -7.14 -4.30
N GLY A 175 5.68 -7.29 -2.99
CA GLY A 175 6.23 -8.50 -2.40
C GLY A 175 5.32 -9.72 -2.56
N MET A 176 4.05 -9.60 -2.22
CA MET A 176 3.12 -10.73 -2.28
C MET A 176 2.83 -11.18 -3.73
N PRO A 177 2.54 -10.30 -4.71
CA PRO A 177 2.45 -10.70 -6.11
C PRO A 177 3.76 -11.27 -6.66
N LEU A 178 4.94 -10.75 -6.25
CA LEU A 178 6.21 -11.29 -6.67
C LEU A 178 6.42 -12.72 -6.15
N CYS A 179 6.02 -13.01 -4.91
CA CYS A 179 6.03 -14.39 -4.39
C CYS A 179 5.16 -15.34 -5.22
N VAL A 180 3.97 -14.91 -5.64
CA VAL A 180 3.11 -15.71 -6.53
C VAL A 180 3.77 -15.88 -7.90
N TYR A 181 4.40 -14.83 -8.44
CA TYR A 181 5.15 -14.93 -9.69
C TYR A 181 6.27 -15.97 -9.61
N LEU A 182 7.04 -15.98 -8.53
CA LEU A 182 8.09 -16.97 -8.27
C LEU A 182 7.60 -18.42 -8.25
N ILE A 183 6.39 -18.63 -7.73
CA ILE A 183 5.75 -19.96 -7.72
C ILE A 183 5.34 -20.39 -9.14
N ILE A 184 4.91 -19.46 -9.97
CA ILE A 184 4.42 -19.71 -11.33
C ILE A 184 5.59 -19.83 -12.32
N ASP A 185 6.69 -19.08 -12.13
CA ASP A 185 7.83 -19.05 -13.06
C ASP A 185 8.58 -20.39 -13.07
N LYS A 186 8.55 -21.05 -14.24
CA LYS A 186 9.22 -22.34 -14.49
C LYS A 186 10.57 -22.19 -15.17
N THR A 187 11.17 -21.01 -15.18
CA THR A 187 12.47 -20.77 -15.79
C THR A 187 13.54 -21.63 -15.08
N PRO A 188 14.25 -22.52 -15.79
CA PRO A 188 15.18 -23.46 -15.16
C PRO A 188 16.44 -22.78 -14.63
N SER A 189 16.88 -21.71 -15.27
CA SER A 189 18.11 -20.99 -14.87
C SER A 189 17.84 -20.02 -13.73
N VAL A 190 18.43 -20.26 -12.58
CA VAL A 190 18.33 -19.39 -11.37
C VAL A 190 18.80 -17.95 -11.70
N ARG A 191 19.92 -17.81 -12.41
CA ARG A 191 20.47 -16.49 -12.79
C ARG A 191 19.47 -15.68 -13.66
N LYS A 192 18.83 -16.35 -14.64
CA LYS A 192 17.83 -15.70 -15.50
C LYS A 192 16.57 -15.34 -14.74
N ARG A 193 16.18 -16.16 -13.75
CA ARG A 193 15.07 -15.92 -12.87
C ARG A 193 15.31 -14.68 -12.01
N ILE A 194 16.41 -14.62 -11.28
CA ILE A 194 16.79 -13.46 -10.45
C ILE A 194 16.88 -12.18 -11.30
N ALA A 195 17.52 -12.23 -12.46
CA ALA A 195 17.61 -11.07 -13.33
C ALA A 195 16.24 -10.58 -13.81
N HIS A 196 15.28 -11.48 -14.01
CA HIS A 196 13.92 -11.09 -14.38
C HIS A 196 13.13 -10.51 -13.19
N GLU A 197 13.27 -11.08 -12.00
CA GLU A 197 12.67 -10.56 -10.77
C GLU A 197 13.13 -9.13 -10.47
N ILE A 198 14.45 -8.86 -10.61
CA ILE A 198 14.98 -7.49 -10.48
C ILE A 198 14.30 -6.54 -11.46
N LYS A 199 14.06 -6.98 -12.71
CA LYS A 199 13.33 -6.17 -13.69
C LYS A 199 11.88 -5.90 -13.27
N LEU A 200 11.19 -6.88 -12.66
CA LEU A 200 9.83 -6.70 -12.15
C LEU A 200 9.79 -5.70 -10.97
N ILE A 201 10.78 -5.78 -10.08
CA ILE A 201 10.93 -4.83 -8.97
C ILE A 201 11.14 -3.40 -9.51
N ILE A 202 12.03 -3.24 -10.49
CA ILE A 202 12.30 -1.95 -11.14
C ILE A 202 11.05 -1.45 -11.88
N ALA A 203 10.32 -2.33 -12.56
CA ALA A 203 9.07 -1.99 -13.26
C ALA A 203 8.01 -1.47 -12.29
N TRP A 204 7.82 -2.16 -11.15
CA TRP A 204 6.91 -1.69 -10.10
C TRP A 204 7.36 -0.34 -9.54
N ALA A 205 8.64 -0.18 -9.21
CA ALA A 205 9.18 1.07 -8.69
C ALA A 205 9.02 2.23 -9.68
N PHE A 206 9.25 1.98 -10.97
CA PHE A 206 9.03 2.97 -12.04
C PHE A 206 7.56 3.41 -12.09
N GLY A 207 6.60 2.47 -12.04
CA GLY A 207 5.18 2.79 -11.99
C GLY A 207 4.81 3.59 -10.74
N TYR A 208 5.30 3.16 -9.58
CA TYR A 208 5.01 3.77 -8.29
C TYR A 208 5.54 5.21 -8.19
N TYR A 209 6.84 5.40 -8.41
CA TYR A 209 7.46 6.72 -8.32
C TYR A 209 7.05 7.64 -9.48
N GLY A 210 6.84 7.08 -10.68
CA GLY A 210 6.34 7.82 -11.83
C GLY A 210 4.96 8.41 -11.58
N MET A 211 4.04 7.63 -11.01
CA MET A 211 2.70 8.09 -10.65
C MET A 211 2.76 9.13 -9.52
N TRP A 212 3.64 8.97 -8.55
CA TRP A 212 3.83 9.96 -7.50
C TRP A 212 4.40 11.28 -8.03
N ALA A 213 5.44 11.23 -8.85
CA ALA A 213 6.01 12.42 -9.49
C ALA A 213 5.00 13.13 -10.38
N SER A 214 4.16 12.39 -11.12
CA SER A 214 3.10 12.97 -11.95
C SER A 214 2.12 13.82 -11.13
N LYS A 215 1.80 13.41 -9.90
CA LYS A 215 0.96 14.21 -8.99
C LYS A 215 1.56 15.57 -8.72
N TRP A 216 2.84 15.63 -8.42
CA TRP A 216 3.53 16.90 -8.11
C TRP A 216 3.59 17.82 -9.33
N ILE A 217 3.88 17.26 -10.50
CA ILE A 217 3.94 18.02 -11.76
C ILE A 217 2.55 18.57 -12.10
N VAL A 218 1.51 17.72 -12.08
CA VAL A 218 0.14 18.12 -12.41
C VAL A 218 -0.38 19.15 -11.41
N ALA A 219 -0.18 18.95 -10.11
CA ALA A 219 -0.61 19.90 -9.10
C ALA A 219 0.10 21.26 -9.30
N TYR A 220 1.41 21.28 -9.52
CA TYR A 220 2.16 22.51 -9.78
C TYR A 220 1.66 23.24 -11.04
N VAL A 221 1.51 22.53 -12.15
CA VAL A 221 1.12 23.14 -13.45
C VAL A 221 -0.28 23.76 -13.38
N PHE A 222 -1.23 23.08 -12.74
CA PHE A 222 -2.64 23.53 -12.75
C PHE A 222 -3.03 24.42 -11.57
N THR A 223 -2.31 24.36 -10.45
CA THR A 223 -2.69 25.14 -9.25
C THR A 223 -1.66 26.18 -8.84
N GLY A 224 -0.42 26.12 -9.36
CA GLY A 224 0.70 26.97 -8.95
C GLY A 224 1.24 26.65 -7.54
N GLU A 225 0.70 25.64 -6.84
CA GLU A 225 1.11 25.28 -5.49
C GLU A 225 2.50 24.67 -5.45
N LYS A 226 3.30 25.08 -4.47
CA LYS A 226 4.70 24.62 -4.32
C LYS A 226 4.77 23.24 -3.63
N VAL A 227 4.10 22.24 -4.22
CA VAL A 227 3.94 20.88 -3.67
C VAL A 227 5.28 20.22 -3.35
N ILE A 228 6.31 20.45 -4.18
CA ILE A 228 7.66 19.89 -3.96
C ILE A 228 8.29 20.49 -2.69
N GLN A 229 8.15 21.80 -2.48
CA GLN A 229 8.68 22.46 -1.28
C GLN A 229 7.96 21.97 -0.02
N ASP A 230 6.63 21.81 -0.07
CA ASP A 230 5.83 21.25 1.01
C ASP A 230 6.26 19.80 1.33
N ALA A 231 6.46 18.97 0.31
CA ALA A 231 6.94 17.58 0.48
C ALA A 231 8.33 17.54 1.13
N ILE A 232 9.25 18.40 0.72
CA ILE A 232 10.60 18.50 1.31
C ILE A 232 10.52 18.97 2.77
N GLN A 233 9.72 20.00 3.07
CA GLN A 233 9.55 20.51 4.43
C GLN A 233 8.98 19.43 5.37
N GLU A 234 7.97 18.69 4.91
CA GLU A 234 7.36 17.64 5.72
C GLU A 234 8.31 16.45 5.93
N THR A 235 9.07 16.10 4.90
CA THR A 235 10.13 15.08 5.03
C THR A 235 11.18 15.53 6.04
N ASN A 236 11.55 16.82 6.02
CA ASN A 236 12.47 17.40 6.99
C ASN A 236 11.89 17.38 8.41
N LYS A 237 10.61 17.71 8.60
CA LYS A 237 9.97 17.64 9.93
C LYS A 237 9.95 16.22 10.48
N LEU A 238 9.61 15.21 9.63
CA LEU A 238 9.58 13.81 10.05
C LEU A 238 10.96 13.24 10.37
N THR A 239 12.01 13.78 9.76
CA THR A 239 13.39 13.32 9.96
C THR A 239 14.15 14.13 11.00
N SER A 240 13.77 15.37 11.29
CA SER A 240 14.43 16.26 12.26
C SER A 240 13.89 16.15 13.70
N ASN A 241 13.00 15.21 13.96
CA ASN A 241 12.31 15.09 15.25
C ASN A 241 13.14 14.51 16.42
N THR A 242 14.45 14.57 16.34
CA THR A 242 15.35 14.43 17.49
C THR A 242 16.64 15.19 17.17
N ASP A 243 16.93 16.22 17.93
CA ASP A 243 18.24 16.86 18.04
C ASP A 243 18.76 17.68 16.84
N GLY A 244 18.05 18.71 16.42
CA GLY A 244 18.67 19.89 15.80
C GLY A 244 19.66 19.71 14.61
N ALA A 245 19.73 18.53 14.01
CA ALA A 245 20.72 18.23 12.97
C ALA A 245 20.09 18.20 11.57
N ASN A 246 20.45 19.19 10.79
CA ASN A 246 20.11 19.36 9.36
C ASN A 246 20.71 18.28 8.43
N ASN A 247 20.58 17.00 8.75
CA ASN A 247 21.28 15.95 7.99
C ASN A 247 20.37 14.83 7.49
N LEU A 248 19.39 15.16 6.64
CA LEU A 248 18.62 14.20 5.82
C LEU A 248 19.53 13.23 5.02
N PHE A 249 20.75 13.65 4.71
CA PHE A 249 21.74 12.89 3.93
C PHE A 249 22.85 12.29 4.78
N SER A 250 22.81 12.40 6.12
CA SER A 250 23.86 11.81 6.94
C SER A 250 23.72 10.28 6.96
N LEU A 251 24.74 9.61 6.44
CA LEU A 251 24.85 8.15 6.41
C LEU A 251 24.63 7.50 7.80
N PRO A 252 25.17 8.06 8.91
CA PRO A 252 24.96 7.54 10.27
C PRO A 252 23.51 7.50 10.70
N TYR A 253 22.70 8.50 10.37
CA TYR A 253 21.28 8.54 10.73
C TYR A 253 20.48 7.47 10.00
N ARG A 254 20.73 7.26 8.71
CA ARG A 254 20.09 6.20 7.91
C ARG A 254 20.42 4.81 8.42
N ILE A 255 21.68 4.59 8.77
CA ILE A 255 22.14 3.32 9.36
C ILE A 255 21.46 3.11 10.72
N SER A 256 21.41 4.12 11.58
CA SER A 256 20.70 4.06 12.87
C SER A 256 19.20 3.76 12.70
N ALA A 257 18.52 4.39 11.72
CA ALA A 257 17.13 4.11 11.40
C ALA A 257 16.93 2.66 10.92
N ILE A 258 17.80 2.17 10.06
CA ILE A 258 17.78 0.76 9.60
C ILE A 258 18.01 -0.19 10.76
N ILE A 259 18.97 0.08 11.65
CA ILE A 259 19.24 -0.74 12.84
C ILE A 259 18.02 -0.75 13.76
N LYS A 260 17.35 0.39 13.99
CA LYS A 260 16.12 0.46 14.77
C LYS A 260 14.99 -0.36 14.15
N ILE A 261 14.80 -0.28 12.82
CA ILE A 261 13.82 -1.09 12.08
C ILE A 261 14.14 -2.57 12.20
N ILE A 262 15.41 -2.97 12.00
CA ILE A 262 15.86 -4.35 12.20
C ILE A 262 15.62 -4.79 13.65
N GLY A 263 15.91 -3.94 14.63
CA GLY A 263 15.64 -4.21 16.05
C GLY A 263 14.15 -4.43 16.36
N VAL A 264 13.25 -3.73 15.67
CA VAL A 264 11.80 -3.96 15.77
C VAL A 264 11.41 -5.28 15.10
N LEU A 265 11.96 -5.57 13.91
CA LEU A 265 11.71 -6.83 13.18
C LEU A 265 12.30 -8.05 13.91
N CYS A 266 13.42 -7.87 14.65
CA CYS A 266 14.06 -8.90 15.46
C CYS A 266 13.41 -9.09 16.84
N ARG A 267 12.24 -8.48 17.11
CA ARG A 267 11.49 -8.80 18.31
C ARG A 267 11.08 -10.26 18.32
N TRP A 268 11.20 -10.87 19.49
CA TRP A 268 11.02 -12.29 19.80
C TRP A 268 9.89 -13.02 19.02
N PRO A 269 8.65 -12.50 18.86
CA PRO A 269 7.63 -13.22 18.10
C PRO A 269 7.92 -13.34 16.59
N TYR A 270 8.53 -12.32 15.99
CA TYR A 270 8.85 -12.30 14.56
C TYR A 270 10.05 -13.21 14.24
N VAL A 271 11.04 -13.26 15.14
CA VAL A 271 12.18 -14.19 15.04
C VAL A 271 11.72 -15.63 15.11
N LEU A 272 10.80 -15.96 16.03
CA LEU A 272 10.23 -17.29 16.13
C LEU A 272 9.46 -17.70 14.85
N LEU A 273 8.61 -16.79 14.33
CA LEU A 273 7.89 -17.04 13.07
C LEU A 273 8.83 -17.23 11.88
N PHE A 274 9.87 -16.40 11.79
CA PHE A 274 10.85 -16.49 10.72
C PHE A 274 11.66 -17.78 10.82
N THR A 275 12.18 -18.13 12.00
CA THR A 275 12.94 -19.37 12.22
C THR A 275 12.09 -20.60 12.00
N ALA A 276 10.85 -20.64 12.47
CA ALA A 276 9.91 -21.73 12.23
C ALA A 276 9.63 -21.91 10.73
N SER A 277 9.44 -20.81 10.00
CA SER A 277 9.22 -20.83 8.54
C SER A 277 10.45 -21.36 7.80
N MET A 278 11.66 -20.91 8.17
CA MET A 278 12.91 -21.38 7.59
C MET A 278 13.16 -22.87 7.88
N CYS A 279 12.95 -23.32 9.14
CA CYS A 279 13.06 -24.74 9.50
C CYS A 279 12.08 -25.60 8.70
N PHE A 280 10.84 -25.12 8.50
CA PHE A 280 9.84 -25.83 7.69
C PHE A 280 10.28 -25.95 6.22
N ILE A 281 10.81 -24.87 5.64
CA ILE A 281 11.33 -24.86 4.26
C ILE A 281 12.49 -25.85 4.12
N VAL A 282 13.47 -25.77 5.02
CA VAL A 282 14.66 -26.67 5.02
C VAL A 282 14.20 -28.13 5.18
N PHE A 283 13.30 -28.42 6.10
CA PHE A 283 12.74 -29.77 6.29
C PHE A 283 12.04 -30.27 5.03
N ARG A 284 11.27 -29.44 4.34
CA ARG A 284 10.60 -29.79 3.07
C ARG A 284 11.60 -30.07 1.95
N ILE A 285 12.68 -29.26 1.85
CA ILE A 285 13.74 -29.46 0.85
C ILE A 285 14.48 -30.78 1.13
N ALA A 286 14.89 -31.01 2.37
CA ALA A 286 15.60 -32.23 2.78
C ALA A 286 14.76 -33.50 2.51
N ARG A 287 13.45 -33.46 2.82
CA ARG A 287 12.54 -34.59 2.55
C ARG A 287 12.35 -34.85 1.05
N LYS A 288 12.52 -33.85 0.19
CA LYS A 288 12.39 -33.98 -1.26
C LYS A 288 13.69 -34.47 -1.91
N SER A 289 14.84 -34.18 -1.29
CA SER A 289 16.17 -34.62 -1.75
C SER A 289 16.50 -36.08 -1.35
N GLY A 290 15.78 -36.62 -0.39
CA GLY A 290 15.93 -38.00 0.05
C GLY A 290 15.01 -39.04 -0.65
N ARG A 291 14.34 -38.62 -1.73
CA ARG A 291 13.59 -39.42 -2.67
C ARG A 291 14.11 -39.23 -4.08
#